data_3efb5e13dd3f6f1b680226fe5d6fa51e
#
_entry.id   3efb5e13dd3f6f1b680226fe5d6fa51e
#
_cell.length_a   1.000
_cell.length_b   1.000
_cell.length_c   1.000
_cell.angle_alpha   90.00
_cell.angle_beta   90.00
_cell.angle_gamma   90.00
#
_symmetry.space_group_name_H-M   'P 1'
#
loop_
_entity.id
_entity.type
_entity.pdbx_description
1 polymer ?
#
loop_
_entity_poly.entity_id
_entity_poly.type
_entity_poly.pdbx_seq_one_letter_code
_entity_poly.pdbx_strand_id
1 'polypeptide(L)'
;LAVNGAAAVSWPAELPRRGRSPPLEVKVMEKGRHYQQLILLAKDRNPIRTAIVHPVDASSLRAASEAAKAHLISPILVGPEGRIRAAAEQARLDLSPYDIISTEDSHAAAAQAVAMALDHKVDVLMRGALALDELMEFVDMAQGIRGTQRLSHVFVLDVPVLPRPVLVTDAMMHNAPSLAEKRDIIQNAIELSHALGIAAPRVAILSSQETVTPKFPSTVDAAVLCKMAERGQITGALLDGPLAFDTAFSESAAMAKGVVSLVAGQADIFAVPNVEAGSILVKELECLASAQTTDLIIGGRVPVIPVTRAGNMLAHLCSCALALLLVTHRQQALKKSIPA
;
A
#
# COMPACT_ATOMS: atom_id res chain seq x y z
N LEU A 1 46.82 37.85 -3.58
CA LEU A 1 47.03 36.51 -3.02
C LEU A 1 46.14 35.54 -3.78
N ALA A 2 46.75 34.74 -4.67
CA ALA A 2 46.11 33.75 -5.51
C ALA A 2 45.73 32.52 -4.67
N VAL A 3 44.51 32.01 -4.80
CA VAL A 3 44.06 30.73 -4.24
C VAL A 3 44.19 29.67 -5.32
N ASN A 4 45.08 28.74 -5.05
CA ASN A 4 45.48 27.63 -5.92
C ASN A 4 44.30 26.67 -6.24
N GLY A 5 44.40 26.13 -7.47
CA GLY A 5 43.45 25.27 -8.13
C GLY A 5 43.14 23.97 -7.40
N ALA A 6 41.85 23.63 -7.42
CA ALA A 6 41.36 22.30 -7.10
C ALA A 6 41.81 21.31 -8.20
N ALA A 7 42.65 20.35 -7.84
CA ALA A 7 43.00 19.25 -8.71
C ALA A 7 41.71 18.37 -8.94
N ALA A 8 41.30 18.29 -10.20
CA ALA A 8 40.27 17.35 -10.62
C ALA A 8 40.76 15.91 -10.37
N VAL A 9 40.07 15.17 -9.56
CA VAL A 9 40.29 13.73 -9.38
C VAL A 9 39.86 13.04 -10.67
N SER A 10 40.86 12.66 -11.50
CA SER A 10 40.60 11.83 -12.68
C SER A 10 40.47 10.36 -12.24
N TRP A 11 39.31 9.79 -12.47
CA TRP A 11 39.12 8.35 -12.35
C TRP A 11 39.87 7.64 -13.48
N PRO A 12 40.56 6.51 -13.19
CA PRO A 12 41.21 5.75 -14.25
C PRO A 12 40.19 5.23 -15.24
N ALA A 13 40.40 5.44 -16.51
CA ALA A 13 39.49 5.08 -17.60
C ALA A 13 39.32 3.55 -17.82
N GLU A 14 40.17 2.73 -17.18
CA GLU A 14 40.10 1.28 -17.32
C GLU A 14 40.29 0.58 -15.96
N LEU A 15 39.22 0.01 -15.44
CA LEU A 15 39.33 -1.01 -14.40
C LEU A 15 39.78 -2.33 -15.03
N PRO A 16 40.66 -3.13 -14.36
CA PRO A 16 41.07 -4.42 -14.90
C PRO A 16 39.85 -5.31 -15.14
N ARG A 17 39.72 -5.83 -16.35
CA ARG A 17 38.65 -6.79 -16.75
C ARG A 17 38.82 -8.06 -15.93
N ARG A 18 38.13 -8.15 -14.78
CA ARG A 18 37.87 -9.42 -14.14
C ARG A 18 36.92 -10.23 -15.04
N GLY A 19 37.21 -11.52 -15.20
CA GLY A 19 36.50 -12.42 -16.07
C GLY A 19 34.97 -12.21 -15.90
N ARG A 20 34.29 -11.99 -17.01
CA ARG A 20 32.83 -11.82 -17.05
C ARG A 20 32.19 -13.08 -16.51
N SER A 21 31.62 -13.01 -15.33
CA SER A 21 30.49 -13.87 -14.98
C SER A 21 29.41 -13.64 -16.06
N PRO A 22 28.76 -14.68 -16.58
CA PRO A 22 27.68 -14.47 -17.53
C PRO A 22 26.69 -13.47 -16.91
N PRO A 23 26.19 -12.50 -17.70
CA PRO A 23 25.18 -11.59 -17.19
C PRO A 23 24.02 -12.43 -16.65
N LEU A 24 23.65 -12.17 -15.40
CA LEU A 24 22.36 -12.65 -14.88
C LEU A 24 21.32 -12.15 -15.89
N GLU A 25 20.74 -13.03 -16.69
CA GLU A 25 19.58 -12.72 -17.51
C GLU A 25 18.43 -12.46 -16.54
N VAL A 26 18.38 -11.25 -15.99
CA VAL A 26 17.21 -10.77 -15.27
C VAL A 26 16.11 -10.62 -16.30
N LYS A 27 15.19 -11.56 -16.34
CA LYS A 27 14.02 -11.51 -17.20
C LYS A 27 13.13 -10.37 -16.70
N VAL A 28 13.38 -9.17 -17.22
CA VAL A 28 12.57 -7.98 -16.91
C VAL A 28 11.17 -8.26 -17.45
N MET A 29 10.18 -8.30 -16.56
CA MET A 29 8.79 -8.50 -16.92
C MET A 29 8.16 -7.21 -17.43
N GLU A 30 7.06 -7.32 -18.17
CA GLU A 30 6.32 -6.18 -18.65
C GLU A 30 5.78 -5.37 -17.47
N LYS A 31 6.00 -4.05 -17.51
CA LYS A 31 5.58 -3.12 -16.46
C LYS A 31 4.07 -3.15 -16.26
N GLY A 32 3.62 -3.33 -15.03
CA GLY A 32 2.19 -3.38 -14.70
C GLY A 32 1.52 -4.74 -14.91
N ARG A 33 2.27 -5.79 -15.22
CA ARG A 33 1.74 -7.13 -15.44
C ARG A 33 0.99 -7.68 -14.23
N HIS A 34 1.55 -7.54 -13.04
CA HIS A 34 0.91 -8.03 -11.82
C HIS A 34 -0.35 -7.24 -11.49
N TYR A 35 -0.39 -5.95 -11.78
CA TYR A 35 -1.59 -5.12 -11.60
C TYR A 35 -2.72 -5.57 -12.52
N GLN A 36 -2.41 -5.88 -13.77
CA GLN A 36 -3.39 -6.45 -14.69
C GLN A 36 -3.96 -7.77 -14.15
N GLN A 37 -3.11 -8.64 -13.59
CA GLN A 37 -3.55 -9.90 -12.97
C GLN A 37 -4.44 -9.65 -11.75
N LEU A 38 -4.10 -8.69 -10.86
CA LEU A 38 -4.92 -8.33 -9.70
C LEU A 38 -6.28 -7.79 -10.12
N ILE A 39 -6.33 -6.94 -11.14
CA ILE A 39 -7.58 -6.43 -11.70
C ILE A 39 -8.43 -7.56 -12.28
N LEU A 40 -7.83 -8.51 -12.99
CA LEU A 40 -8.54 -9.68 -13.51
C LEU A 40 -9.11 -10.55 -12.40
N LEU A 41 -8.36 -10.81 -11.32
CA LEU A 41 -8.84 -11.55 -10.15
C LEU A 41 -10.03 -10.87 -9.46
N ALA A 42 -10.08 -9.55 -9.52
CA ALA A 42 -11.16 -8.76 -8.93
C ALA A 42 -12.44 -8.75 -9.78
N LYS A 43 -12.33 -8.85 -11.12
CA LYS A 43 -13.47 -8.72 -12.06
C LYS A 43 -14.57 -9.79 -11.87
N ASP A 44 -14.23 -10.96 -11.35
CA ASP A 44 -15.19 -12.04 -11.08
C ASP A 44 -16.00 -11.81 -9.79
N ARG A 45 -15.80 -10.67 -9.12
CA ARG A 45 -16.49 -10.29 -7.89
C ARG A 45 -17.56 -9.25 -8.19
N ASN A 46 -18.55 -9.16 -7.30
CA ASN A 46 -19.52 -8.06 -7.37
C ASN A 46 -18.84 -6.74 -7.03
N PRO A 47 -19.08 -5.65 -7.80
CA PRO A 47 -18.51 -4.35 -7.53
C PRO A 47 -18.89 -3.86 -6.13
N ILE A 48 -17.95 -3.23 -5.42
CA ILE A 48 -18.16 -2.73 -4.07
C ILE A 48 -18.71 -1.31 -4.07
N ARG A 49 -19.64 -1.02 -3.15
CA ARG A 49 -20.19 0.33 -2.97
C ARG A 49 -19.11 1.25 -2.43
N THR A 50 -18.77 2.28 -3.19
CA THR A 50 -17.65 3.16 -2.88
C THR A 50 -18.11 4.61 -2.82
N ALA A 51 -17.96 5.28 -1.67
CA ALA A 51 -18.15 6.72 -1.60
C ALA A 51 -16.92 7.44 -2.16
N ILE A 52 -17.13 8.22 -3.23
CA ILE A 52 -16.09 9.08 -3.80
C ILE A 52 -16.22 10.43 -3.09
N VAL A 53 -15.26 10.76 -2.23
CA VAL A 53 -15.36 11.90 -1.32
C VAL A 53 -14.84 13.17 -1.97
N HIS A 54 -15.72 14.14 -2.17
CA HIS A 54 -15.44 15.45 -2.78
C HIS A 54 -14.79 15.37 -4.17
N PRO A 55 -15.38 14.66 -5.15
CA PRO A 55 -14.80 14.50 -6.49
C PRO A 55 -15.12 15.72 -7.38
N VAL A 56 -14.51 16.87 -7.09
CA VAL A 56 -14.75 18.15 -7.77
C VAL A 56 -13.69 18.48 -8.82
N ASP A 57 -12.94 17.49 -9.28
CA ASP A 57 -11.97 17.60 -10.36
C ASP A 57 -12.12 16.45 -11.37
N ALA A 58 -11.61 16.69 -12.59
CA ALA A 58 -11.68 15.74 -13.69
C ALA A 58 -10.93 14.42 -13.42
N SER A 59 -9.87 14.45 -12.61
CA SER A 59 -9.04 13.28 -12.33
C SER A 59 -9.79 12.28 -11.45
N SER A 60 -10.37 12.74 -10.33
CA SER A 60 -11.13 11.89 -9.41
C SER A 60 -12.39 11.31 -10.08
N LEU A 61 -13.09 12.10 -10.89
CA LEU A 61 -14.25 11.62 -11.63
C LEU A 61 -13.88 10.59 -12.71
N ARG A 62 -12.79 10.80 -13.45
CA ARG A 62 -12.30 9.81 -14.42
C ARG A 62 -11.89 8.51 -13.73
N ALA A 63 -11.15 8.58 -12.62
CA ALA A 63 -10.75 7.40 -11.86
C ALA A 63 -11.97 6.59 -11.39
N ALA A 64 -12.98 7.25 -10.84
CA ALA A 64 -14.22 6.61 -10.41
C ALA A 64 -15.00 6.00 -11.59
N SER A 65 -15.13 6.73 -12.71
CA SER A 65 -15.83 6.26 -13.91
C SER A 65 -15.14 5.04 -14.54
N GLU A 66 -13.81 5.06 -14.69
CA GLU A 66 -13.07 3.93 -15.25
C GLU A 66 -13.10 2.70 -14.32
N ALA A 67 -13.03 2.90 -13.00
CA ALA A 67 -13.18 1.80 -12.04
C ALA A 67 -14.61 1.20 -12.07
N ALA A 68 -15.65 2.01 -12.27
CA ALA A 68 -17.02 1.53 -12.43
C ALA A 68 -17.20 0.75 -13.75
N LYS A 69 -16.67 1.26 -14.87
CA LYS A 69 -16.67 0.55 -16.17
C LYS A 69 -15.91 -0.77 -16.11
N ALA A 70 -14.86 -0.84 -15.29
CA ALA A 70 -14.12 -2.06 -15.04
C ALA A 70 -14.82 -3.03 -14.08
N HIS A 71 -16.03 -2.73 -13.61
CA HIS A 71 -16.80 -3.51 -12.63
C HIS A 71 -16.09 -3.74 -11.28
N LEU A 72 -15.23 -2.80 -10.88
CA LEU A 72 -14.52 -2.88 -9.60
C LEU A 72 -15.31 -2.20 -8.47
N ILE A 73 -15.97 -1.08 -8.78
CA ILE A 73 -16.72 -0.30 -7.80
C ILE A 73 -18.11 0.08 -8.33
N SER A 74 -19.03 0.32 -7.38
CA SER A 74 -20.30 1.02 -7.60
C SER A 74 -20.20 2.38 -6.90
N PRO A 75 -19.85 3.45 -7.64
CA PRO A 75 -19.53 4.74 -7.03
C PRO A 75 -20.78 5.50 -6.61
N ILE A 76 -20.69 6.17 -5.45
CA ILE A 76 -21.62 7.20 -4.98
C ILE A 76 -20.80 8.47 -4.81
N LEU A 77 -21.16 9.52 -5.51
CA LEU A 77 -20.42 10.79 -5.49
C LEU A 77 -20.91 11.64 -4.32
N VAL A 78 -20.04 12.00 -3.39
CA VAL A 78 -20.39 12.78 -2.19
C VAL A 78 -19.67 14.12 -2.22
N GLY A 79 -20.40 15.22 -2.38
CA GLY A 79 -19.80 16.56 -2.48
C GLY A 79 -20.74 17.60 -3.06
N PRO A 80 -20.27 18.85 -3.25
CA PRO A 80 -21.07 19.94 -3.85
C PRO A 80 -21.51 19.61 -5.26
N GLU A 81 -22.79 19.28 -5.45
CA GLU A 81 -23.34 18.79 -6.72
C GLU A 81 -23.01 19.69 -7.90
N GLY A 82 -23.17 21.01 -7.74
CA GLY A 82 -22.88 21.97 -8.81
C GLY A 82 -21.40 21.91 -9.27
N ARG A 83 -20.45 21.74 -8.32
CA ARG A 83 -19.03 21.59 -8.63
C ARG A 83 -18.71 20.25 -9.27
N ILE A 84 -19.34 19.17 -8.81
CA ILE A 84 -19.20 17.83 -9.40
C ILE A 84 -19.68 17.84 -10.85
N ARG A 85 -20.86 18.41 -11.13
CA ARG A 85 -21.42 18.50 -12.49
C ARG A 85 -20.55 19.36 -13.41
N ALA A 86 -20.06 20.52 -12.93
CA ALA A 86 -19.15 21.37 -13.69
C ALA A 86 -17.83 20.66 -14.04
N ALA A 87 -17.25 19.91 -13.10
CA ALA A 87 -16.03 19.12 -13.33
C ALA A 87 -16.28 17.97 -14.33
N ALA A 88 -17.45 17.34 -14.29
CA ALA A 88 -17.83 16.29 -15.23
C ALA A 88 -18.03 16.84 -16.65
N GLU A 89 -18.65 18.00 -16.79
CA GLU A 89 -18.82 18.69 -18.08
C GLU A 89 -17.46 19.02 -18.72
N GLN A 90 -16.54 19.60 -17.95
CA GLN A 90 -15.16 19.86 -18.38
C GLN A 90 -14.43 18.57 -18.79
N ALA A 91 -14.66 17.49 -18.06
CA ALA A 91 -14.08 16.18 -18.33
C ALA A 91 -14.78 15.40 -19.44
N ARG A 92 -15.94 15.86 -19.91
CA ARG A 92 -16.86 15.18 -20.86
C ARG A 92 -17.28 13.80 -20.35
N LEU A 93 -17.64 13.72 -19.07
CA LEU A 93 -18.08 12.49 -18.41
C LEU A 93 -19.59 12.53 -18.20
N ASP A 94 -20.25 11.42 -18.51
CA ASP A 94 -21.65 11.20 -18.17
C ASP A 94 -21.77 10.72 -16.71
N LEU A 95 -22.50 11.47 -15.89
CA LEU A 95 -22.78 11.15 -14.49
C LEU A 95 -24.16 10.50 -14.30
N SER A 96 -24.95 10.31 -15.36
CA SER A 96 -26.30 9.74 -15.25
C SER A 96 -26.36 8.38 -14.56
N PRO A 97 -25.31 7.51 -14.63
CA PRO A 97 -25.30 6.22 -13.92
C PRO A 97 -25.00 6.31 -12.42
N TYR A 98 -24.64 7.49 -11.90
CA TYR A 98 -24.11 7.61 -10.53
C TYR A 98 -25.01 8.45 -9.64
N ASP A 99 -25.25 7.95 -8.41
CA ASP A 99 -25.92 8.74 -7.39
C ASP A 99 -24.99 9.85 -6.88
N ILE A 100 -25.56 11.06 -6.70
CA ILE A 100 -24.87 12.20 -6.13
C ILE A 100 -25.54 12.55 -4.80
N ILE A 101 -24.76 12.55 -3.72
CA ILE A 101 -25.16 13.05 -2.42
C ILE A 101 -24.57 14.44 -2.26
N SER A 102 -25.43 15.47 -2.37
CA SER A 102 -25.02 16.86 -2.30
C SER A 102 -24.64 17.27 -0.89
N THR A 103 -23.47 17.92 -0.75
CA THR A 103 -22.98 18.52 0.48
C THR A 103 -22.44 19.92 0.20
N GLU A 104 -22.24 20.71 1.24
CA GLU A 104 -21.84 22.14 1.08
C GLU A 104 -20.36 22.28 0.68
N ASP A 105 -19.48 21.49 1.31
CA ASP A 105 -18.02 21.58 1.14
C ASP A 105 -17.31 20.24 1.30
N SER A 106 -15.99 20.24 1.38
CA SER A 106 -15.16 19.02 1.54
C SER A 106 -15.32 18.40 2.93
N HIS A 107 -15.45 19.21 4.00
CA HIS A 107 -15.64 18.73 5.35
C HIS A 107 -17.00 18.01 5.48
N ALA A 108 -18.07 18.63 4.99
CA ALA A 108 -19.39 18.01 4.96
C ALA A 108 -19.41 16.73 4.11
N ALA A 109 -18.64 16.70 2.99
CA ALA A 109 -18.49 15.50 2.17
C ALA A 109 -17.77 14.37 2.91
N ALA A 110 -16.70 14.66 3.62
CA ALA A 110 -15.98 13.68 4.44
C ALA A 110 -16.86 13.14 5.57
N ALA A 111 -17.52 14.02 6.32
CA ALA A 111 -18.45 13.62 7.39
C ALA A 111 -19.58 12.74 6.87
N GLN A 112 -20.21 13.12 5.74
CA GLN A 112 -21.29 12.35 5.13
C GLN A 112 -20.83 10.97 4.65
N ALA A 113 -19.67 10.89 3.99
CA ALA A 113 -19.12 9.63 3.51
C ALA A 113 -18.79 8.67 4.68
N VAL A 114 -18.23 9.21 5.76
CA VAL A 114 -17.95 8.46 7.00
C VAL A 114 -19.25 7.98 7.64
N ALA A 115 -20.30 8.80 7.72
CA ALA A 115 -21.61 8.39 8.20
C ALA A 115 -22.21 7.26 7.35
N MET A 116 -22.09 7.32 6.02
CA MET A 116 -22.52 6.26 5.12
C MET A 116 -21.77 4.93 5.37
N ALA A 117 -20.47 5.02 5.68
CA ALA A 117 -19.69 3.83 6.03
C ALA A 117 -20.13 3.24 7.38
N LEU A 118 -20.46 4.08 8.37
CA LEU A 118 -21.03 3.65 9.66
C LEU A 118 -22.39 2.95 9.47
N ASP A 119 -23.23 3.48 8.61
CA ASP A 119 -24.55 2.95 8.28
C ASP A 119 -24.52 1.74 7.34
N HIS A 120 -23.35 1.20 7.00
CA HIS A 120 -23.18 0.11 6.02
C HIS A 120 -23.76 0.40 4.62
N LYS A 121 -23.88 1.67 4.24
CA LYS A 121 -24.32 2.09 2.91
C LYS A 121 -23.21 2.00 1.87
N VAL A 122 -21.96 2.13 2.32
CA VAL A 122 -20.76 1.96 1.49
C VAL A 122 -19.76 1.02 2.18
N ASP A 123 -18.95 0.37 1.37
CA ASP A 123 -17.97 -0.63 1.79
C ASP A 123 -16.54 -0.07 1.74
N VAL A 124 -16.33 1.04 1.03
CA VAL A 124 -15.03 1.69 0.78
C VAL A 124 -15.20 3.20 0.71
N LEU A 125 -14.20 3.93 1.21
CA LEU A 125 -14.06 5.36 0.97
C LEU A 125 -12.95 5.59 -0.06
N MET A 126 -13.19 6.43 -1.07
CA MET A 126 -12.19 6.81 -2.06
C MET A 126 -12.03 8.33 -2.02
N ARG A 127 -10.80 8.79 -1.80
CA ARG A 127 -10.50 10.21 -1.76
C ARG A 127 -10.63 10.85 -3.14
N GLY A 128 -11.31 11.97 -3.22
CA GLY A 128 -11.37 12.83 -4.39
C GLY A 128 -10.38 14.01 -4.29
N ALA A 129 -10.89 15.23 -4.42
CA ALA A 129 -10.08 16.45 -4.48
C ALA A 129 -9.69 17.06 -3.13
N LEU A 130 -10.14 16.51 -2.01
CA LEU A 130 -9.76 16.97 -0.67
C LEU A 130 -8.37 16.47 -0.25
N ALA A 131 -7.77 17.08 0.78
CA ALA A 131 -6.53 16.60 1.38
C ALA A 131 -6.76 15.23 2.08
N LEU A 132 -5.72 14.36 2.09
CA LEU A 132 -5.86 13.07 2.76
C LEU A 132 -6.07 13.24 4.25
N ASP A 133 -5.31 14.14 4.88
CA ASP A 133 -5.40 14.41 6.31
C ASP A 133 -6.80 14.88 6.72
N GLU A 134 -7.46 15.70 5.87
CA GLU A 134 -8.83 16.14 6.06
C GLU A 134 -9.82 14.96 6.08
N LEU A 135 -9.70 14.01 5.16
CA LEU A 135 -10.53 12.80 5.18
C LEU A 135 -10.22 11.92 6.39
N MET A 136 -8.93 11.75 6.69
CA MET A 136 -8.50 10.85 7.78
C MET A 136 -8.89 11.38 9.16
N GLU A 137 -9.00 12.68 9.35
CA GLU A 137 -9.52 13.27 10.60
C GLU A 137 -10.93 12.75 10.93
N PHE A 138 -11.84 12.75 9.95
CA PHE A 138 -13.20 12.22 10.12
C PHE A 138 -13.21 10.70 10.34
N VAL A 139 -12.34 9.96 9.63
CA VAL A 139 -12.21 8.51 9.79
C VAL A 139 -11.69 8.17 11.19
N ASP A 140 -10.71 8.92 11.70
CA ASP A 140 -10.12 8.72 13.03
C ASP A 140 -11.07 9.09 14.18
N MET A 141 -11.87 10.15 14.03
CA MET A 141 -12.89 10.54 15.00
C MET A 141 -14.06 9.55 15.09
N ALA A 142 -14.34 8.82 14.00
CA ALA A 142 -15.45 7.89 13.92
C ALA A 142 -15.13 6.56 14.62
N GLN A 143 -15.44 6.46 15.92
CA GLN A 143 -15.16 5.26 16.74
C GLN A 143 -15.70 3.95 16.13
N GLY A 144 -16.78 4.00 15.36
CA GLY A 144 -17.36 2.83 14.68
C GLY A 144 -16.65 2.40 13.40
N ILE A 145 -15.78 3.24 12.80
CA ILE A 145 -14.93 2.89 11.65
C ILE A 145 -13.60 2.31 12.13
N ARG A 146 -13.09 2.78 13.25
CA ARG A 146 -11.92 2.15 13.89
C ARG A 146 -12.27 0.70 14.22
N GLY A 147 -11.49 -0.21 13.66
CA GLY A 147 -11.51 -1.62 14.06
C GLY A 147 -10.79 -1.81 15.41
N THR A 148 -10.47 -3.04 15.73
CA THR A 148 -9.62 -3.40 16.88
C THR A 148 -8.15 -3.07 16.64
N GLN A 149 -7.76 -2.85 15.40
CA GLN A 149 -6.40 -2.52 14.96
C GLN A 149 -6.26 -1.03 14.64
N ARG A 150 -5.05 -0.53 14.68
CA ARG A 150 -4.72 0.81 14.18
C ARG A 150 -4.84 0.86 12.66
N LEU A 151 -5.29 1.99 12.14
CA LEU A 151 -5.21 2.24 10.70
C LEU A 151 -3.74 2.27 10.28
N SER A 152 -3.43 1.73 9.13
CA SER A 152 -2.08 1.76 8.56
C SER A 152 -2.13 1.81 7.04
N HIS A 153 -1.09 2.34 6.45
CA HIS A 153 -0.94 2.43 5.01
C HIS A 153 -0.12 1.27 4.46
N VAL A 154 -0.58 0.66 3.38
CA VAL A 154 0.13 -0.42 2.68
C VAL A 154 0.29 -0.05 1.22
N PHE A 155 1.55 0.07 0.77
CA PHE A 155 1.87 0.05 -0.65
C PHE A 155 1.95 -1.37 -1.18
N VAL A 156 1.41 -1.60 -2.36
CA VAL A 156 1.62 -2.80 -3.16
C VAL A 156 2.43 -2.40 -4.38
N LEU A 157 3.62 -2.96 -4.53
CA LEU A 157 4.57 -2.59 -5.56
C LEU A 157 4.68 -3.69 -6.62
N ASP A 158 4.49 -3.32 -7.88
CA ASP A 158 4.84 -4.14 -9.03
C ASP A 158 6.24 -3.75 -9.51
N VAL A 159 7.24 -4.50 -9.08
CA VAL A 159 8.65 -4.29 -9.43
C VAL A 159 9.02 -5.23 -10.59
N PRO A 160 9.43 -4.73 -11.78
CA PRO A 160 9.62 -5.54 -12.99
C PRO A 160 10.61 -6.71 -12.86
N VAL A 161 11.53 -6.64 -11.90
CA VAL A 161 12.53 -7.71 -11.66
C VAL A 161 12.02 -8.78 -10.70
N LEU A 162 10.84 -8.60 -10.08
CA LEU A 162 10.27 -9.55 -9.15
C LEU A 162 9.19 -10.41 -9.80
N PRO A 163 9.09 -11.70 -9.43
CA PRO A 163 8.09 -12.62 -9.98
C PRO A 163 6.67 -12.37 -9.43
N ARG A 164 6.51 -11.52 -8.42
CA ARG A 164 5.24 -11.19 -7.77
C ARG A 164 5.28 -9.78 -7.15
N PRO A 165 4.12 -9.16 -6.90
CA PRO A 165 4.07 -7.92 -6.15
C PRO A 165 4.62 -8.11 -4.73
N VAL A 166 5.15 -7.03 -4.16
CA VAL A 166 5.58 -6.97 -2.76
C VAL A 166 4.87 -5.84 -2.03
N LEU A 167 4.70 -5.98 -0.73
CA LEU A 167 4.04 -5.00 0.11
C LEU A 167 5.08 -4.24 0.94
N VAL A 168 4.90 -2.93 1.10
CA VAL A 168 5.70 -2.08 2.00
C VAL A 168 4.76 -1.37 2.97
N THR A 169 5.02 -1.45 4.27
CA THR A 169 4.18 -0.89 5.34
C THR A 169 4.99 -0.49 6.57
N ASP A 170 4.68 0.57 7.32
CA ASP A 170 3.86 1.71 6.99
C ASP A 170 4.76 2.83 6.48
N ALA A 171 4.49 3.32 5.28
CA ALA A 171 5.35 4.30 4.63
C ALA A 171 4.66 5.67 4.44
N MET A 172 3.53 5.92 5.17
CA MET A 172 2.77 7.16 4.99
C MET A 172 2.16 7.72 6.28
N MET A 173 1.70 6.89 7.22
CA MET A 173 0.85 7.35 8.32
C MET A 173 1.57 7.53 9.65
N HIS A 174 2.49 6.62 10.01
CA HIS A 174 3.09 6.58 11.34
C HIS A 174 4.56 7.04 11.32
N ASN A 175 4.83 8.25 11.80
CA ASN A 175 6.19 8.81 11.82
C ASN A 175 7.18 7.92 12.59
N ALA A 176 6.82 7.54 13.81
CA ALA A 176 7.63 6.69 14.69
C ALA A 176 6.70 5.74 15.45
N PRO A 177 6.23 4.64 14.81
CA PRO A 177 5.26 3.76 15.42
C PRO A 177 5.84 3.04 16.63
N SER A 178 5.07 2.99 17.71
CA SER A 178 5.34 2.15 18.88
C SER A 178 5.28 0.66 18.52
N LEU A 179 5.79 -0.19 19.40
CA LEU A 179 5.76 -1.64 19.20
C LEU A 179 4.32 -2.19 19.02
N ALA A 180 3.35 -1.64 19.76
CA ALA A 180 1.95 -2.02 19.62
C ALA A 180 1.35 -1.59 18.27
N GLU A 181 1.71 -0.40 17.78
CA GLU A 181 1.31 0.05 16.45
C GLU A 181 1.97 -0.78 15.34
N LYS A 182 3.27 -1.12 15.48
CA LYS A 182 3.96 -2.00 14.52
C LYS A 182 3.31 -3.38 14.43
N ARG A 183 2.84 -3.94 15.56
CA ARG A 183 2.07 -5.18 15.56
C ARG A 183 0.82 -5.07 14.69
N ASP A 184 0.03 -4.01 14.87
CA ASP A 184 -1.21 -3.79 14.11
C ASP A 184 -0.93 -3.50 12.63
N ILE A 185 0.09 -2.70 12.33
CA ILE A 185 0.57 -2.40 10.97
C ILE A 185 0.91 -3.71 10.23
N ILE A 186 1.67 -4.59 10.87
CA ILE A 186 2.06 -5.88 10.28
C ILE A 186 0.83 -6.76 10.08
N GLN A 187 -0.06 -6.85 11.07
CA GLN A 187 -1.27 -7.67 10.98
C GLN A 187 -2.20 -7.20 9.84
N ASN A 188 -2.32 -5.90 9.63
CA ASN A 188 -3.06 -5.31 8.51
C ASN A 188 -2.47 -5.74 7.15
N ALA A 189 -1.15 -5.66 6.99
CA ALA A 189 -0.49 -6.07 5.76
C ALA A 189 -0.62 -7.58 5.49
N ILE A 190 -0.62 -8.41 6.54
CA ILE A 190 -0.90 -9.84 6.46
C ILE A 190 -2.33 -10.09 5.96
N GLU A 191 -3.32 -9.36 6.50
CA GLU A 191 -4.71 -9.47 6.05
C GLU A 191 -4.85 -9.14 4.56
N LEU A 192 -4.21 -8.06 4.10
CA LEU A 192 -4.21 -7.70 2.68
C LEU A 192 -3.54 -8.80 1.84
N SER A 193 -2.42 -9.36 2.29
CA SER A 193 -1.75 -10.46 1.59
C SER A 193 -2.65 -11.70 1.44
N HIS A 194 -3.41 -12.04 2.48
CA HIS A 194 -4.39 -13.13 2.40
C HIS A 194 -5.49 -12.82 1.38
N ALA A 195 -5.97 -11.57 1.32
CA ALA A 195 -6.95 -11.14 0.32
C ALA A 195 -6.40 -11.23 -1.12
N LEU A 196 -5.09 -11.09 -1.29
CA LEU A 196 -4.38 -11.28 -2.56
C LEU A 196 -4.08 -12.76 -2.87
N GLY A 197 -4.48 -13.69 -2.00
CA GLY A 197 -4.30 -15.14 -2.21
C GLY A 197 -2.97 -15.70 -1.69
N ILE A 198 -2.17 -14.92 -0.96
CA ILE A 198 -0.93 -15.37 -0.34
C ILE A 198 -1.26 -15.97 1.03
N ALA A 199 -1.40 -17.30 1.11
CA ALA A 199 -1.89 -17.98 2.31
C ALA A 199 -0.93 -17.91 3.51
N ALA A 200 0.37 -17.86 3.28
CA ALA A 200 1.40 -17.79 4.32
C ALA A 200 2.46 -16.74 3.92
N PRO A 201 2.16 -15.44 4.00
CA PRO A 201 3.08 -14.40 3.60
C PRO A 201 4.31 -14.36 4.51
N ARG A 202 5.46 -14.02 3.93
CA ARG A 202 6.73 -13.84 4.61
C ARG A 202 6.95 -12.36 4.90
N VAL A 203 7.08 -12.02 6.16
CA VAL A 203 7.23 -10.64 6.63
C VAL A 203 8.67 -10.41 7.08
N ALA A 204 9.39 -9.59 6.35
CA ALA A 204 10.69 -9.08 6.76
C ALA A 204 10.51 -7.80 7.59
N ILE A 205 10.96 -7.82 8.84
CA ILE A 205 10.97 -6.64 9.69
C ILE A 205 12.31 -5.93 9.49
N LEU A 206 12.25 -4.81 8.76
CA LEU A 206 13.43 -4.12 8.28
C LEU A 206 14.14 -3.33 9.38
N SER A 207 15.46 -3.39 9.31
CA SER A 207 16.39 -2.54 10.07
C SER A 207 17.64 -2.26 9.24
N SER A 208 18.61 -1.55 9.82
CA SER A 208 19.89 -1.27 9.17
C SER A 208 20.87 -2.46 9.19
N GLN A 209 20.60 -3.49 10.00
CA GLN A 209 21.48 -4.65 10.20
C GLN A 209 20.71 -5.83 10.78
N GLU A 210 21.33 -7.02 10.78
CA GLU A 210 20.74 -8.27 11.25
C GLU A 210 21.01 -8.54 12.75
N THR A 211 21.97 -7.82 13.35
CA THR A 211 22.33 -8.01 14.77
C THR A 211 21.43 -7.18 15.67
N VAL A 212 20.80 -7.83 16.64
CA VAL A 212 20.00 -7.15 17.67
C VAL A 212 20.91 -6.35 18.60
N THR A 213 20.68 -5.04 18.67
CA THR A 213 21.45 -4.15 19.55
C THR A 213 20.61 -2.93 19.99
N PRO A 214 20.71 -2.51 21.26
CA PRO A 214 20.03 -1.31 21.74
C PRO A 214 20.46 -0.01 21.05
N LYS A 215 21.62 0.00 20.37
CA LYS A 215 22.07 1.16 19.58
C LYS A 215 21.12 1.50 18.41
N PHE A 216 20.41 0.49 17.92
CA PHE A 216 19.39 0.63 16.87
C PHE A 216 18.08 0.06 17.39
N PRO A 217 17.17 0.90 17.92
CA PRO A 217 15.90 0.45 18.51
C PRO A 217 15.07 -0.43 17.56
N SER A 218 15.12 -0.17 16.25
CA SER A 218 14.43 -0.98 15.22
C SER A 218 14.85 -2.47 15.25
N THR A 219 16.08 -2.80 15.64
CA THR A 219 16.55 -4.19 15.78
C THR A 219 15.92 -4.89 16.98
N VAL A 220 15.70 -4.15 18.07
CA VAL A 220 15.02 -4.65 19.27
C VAL A 220 13.55 -4.86 18.99
N ASP A 221 12.89 -3.88 18.37
CA ASP A 221 11.49 -4.00 17.97
C ASP A 221 11.27 -5.22 17.05
N ALA A 222 12.16 -5.44 16.08
CA ALA A 222 12.07 -6.57 15.17
C ALA A 222 12.13 -7.91 15.93
N ALA A 223 13.08 -8.06 16.86
CA ALA A 223 13.19 -9.27 17.68
C ALA A 223 11.92 -9.50 18.54
N VAL A 224 11.36 -8.44 19.12
CA VAL A 224 10.13 -8.53 19.92
C VAL A 224 8.92 -8.89 19.04
N LEU A 225 8.79 -8.31 17.85
CA LEU A 225 7.71 -8.62 16.91
C LEU A 225 7.76 -10.06 16.41
N CYS A 226 8.96 -10.59 16.15
CA CYS A 226 9.13 -12.02 15.85
C CYS A 226 8.67 -12.89 17.03
N LYS A 227 9.01 -12.51 18.27
CA LYS A 227 8.54 -13.23 19.46
C LYS A 227 7.02 -13.11 19.64
N MET A 228 6.41 -11.95 19.31
CA MET A 228 4.96 -11.80 19.29
C MET A 228 4.29 -12.76 18.29
N ALA A 229 4.88 -12.98 17.12
CA ALA A 229 4.38 -13.94 16.15
C ALA A 229 4.46 -15.40 16.69
N GLU A 230 5.59 -15.78 17.27
CA GLU A 230 5.74 -17.10 17.90
C GLU A 230 4.72 -17.35 19.04
N ARG A 231 4.25 -16.28 19.71
CA ARG A 231 3.23 -16.32 20.78
C ARG A 231 1.81 -16.15 20.29
N GLY A 232 1.58 -16.06 18.97
CA GLY A 232 0.25 -15.90 18.39
C GLY A 232 -0.37 -14.50 18.58
N GLN A 233 0.44 -13.48 18.88
CA GLN A 233 -0.02 -12.08 18.95
C GLN A 233 -0.02 -11.40 17.56
N ILE A 234 0.73 -11.96 16.61
CA ILE A 234 0.66 -11.72 15.18
C ILE A 234 0.45 -13.10 14.54
N THR A 235 -0.53 -13.21 13.65
CA THR A 235 -0.94 -14.52 13.12
C THR A 235 -1.05 -14.51 11.59
N GLY A 236 -0.96 -15.69 10.98
CA GLY A 236 -1.22 -15.87 9.56
C GLY A 236 -0.02 -15.59 8.65
N ALA A 237 1.19 -15.48 9.20
CA ALA A 237 2.40 -15.21 8.43
C ALA A 237 3.65 -15.83 9.10
N LEU A 238 4.74 -15.89 8.32
CA LEU A 238 6.08 -16.13 8.84
C LEU A 238 6.79 -14.78 9.00
N LEU A 239 7.31 -14.49 10.19
CA LEU A 239 8.02 -13.25 10.48
C LEU A 239 9.48 -13.54 10.76
N ASP A 240 10.38 -12.68 10.27
CA ASP A 240 11.77 -12.64 10.69
C ASP A 240 12.33 -11.23 10.66
N GLY A 241 13.30 -10.98 11.53
CA GLY A 241 14.00 -9.69 11.66
C GLY A 241 14.80 -9.63 12.96
N PRO A 242 15.73 -8.66 13.06
CA PRO A 242 15.96 -7.59 12.10
C PRO A 242 16.63 -8.07 10.81
N LEU A 243 16.21 -7.55 9.67
CA LEU A 243 16.83 -7.81 8.38
C LEU A 243 17.15 -6.46 7.69
N ALA A 244 18.36 -6.33 7.13
CA ALA A 244 18.64 -5.25 6.21
C ALA A 244 17.91 -5.52 4.88
N PHE A 245 17.65 -4.45 4.10
CA PHE A 245 16.86 -4.57 2.87
C PHE A 245 17.45 -5.57 1.87
N ASP A 246 18.78 -5.55 1.68
CA ASP A 246 19.45 -6.49 0.77
C ASP A 246 19.28 -7.95 1.20
N THR A 247 19.36 -8.22 2.50
CA THR A 247 19.14 -9.55 3.08
C THR A 247 17.69 -10.00 2.98
N ALA A 248 16.74 -9.10 3.19
CA ALA A 248 15.31 -9.39 3.04
C ALA A 248 14.90 -9.63 1.59
N PHE A 249 15.59 -8.96 0.64
CA PHE A 249 15.25 -8.96 -0.78
C PHE A 249 15.97 -10.06 -1.58
N SER A 250 17.21 -10.42 -1.22
CA SER A 250 18.09 -11.28 -2.01
C SER A 250 18.60 -12.49 -1.23
N GLU A 251 18.30 -13.69 -1.73
CA GLU A 251 18.84 -14.96 -1.16
C GLU A 251 20.37 -14.98 -1.18
N SER A 252 21.00 -14.47 -2.24
CA SER A 252 22.46 -14.41 -2.33
C SER A 252 23.06 -13.48 -1.29
N ALA A 253 22.42 -12.36 -0.97
CA ALA A 253 22.85 -11.46 0.09
C ALA A 253 22.68 -12.12 1.47
N ALA A 254 21.58 -12.80 1.71
CA ALA A 254 21.33 -13.55 2.94
C ALA A 254 22.41 -14.63 3.14
N MET A 255 22.70 -15.42 2.12
CA MET A 255 23.77 -16.43 2.15
C MET A 255 25.15 -15.82 2.40
N ALA A 256 25.48 -14.72 1.73
CA ALA A 256 26.78 -14.06 1.90
C ALA A 256 27.00 -13.53 3.33
N LYS A 257 25.92 -13.14 4.02
CA LYS A 257 25.92 -12.70 5.42
C LYS A 257 25.72 -13.83 6.43
N GLY A 258 25.53 -15.07 5.96
CA GLY A 258 25.31 -16.24 6.83
C GLY A 258 23.97 -16.21 7.58
N VAL A 259 22.97 -15.51 7.03
CA VAL A 259 21.63 -15.42 7.64
C VAL A 259 20.81 -16.65 7.25
N VAL A 260 20.41 -17.44 8.26
CA VAL A 260 19.54 -18.60 8.10
C VAL A 260 18.13 -18.19 8.48
N SER A 261 17.25 -18.09 7.49
CA SER A 261 15.88 -17.57 7.66
C SER A 261 14.94 -18.15 6.61
N LEU A 262 13.69 -18.37 6.98
CA LEU A 262 12.62 -18.73 6.04
C LEU A 262 12.01 -17.53 5.32
N VAL A 263 12.43 -16.32 5.68
CA VAL A 263 11.92 -15.04 5.17
C VAL A 263 12.96 -14.33 4.32
N ALA A 264 14.25 -14.37 4.73
CA ALA A 264 15.32 -13.67 4.04
C ALA A 264 15.42 -14.09 2.56
N GLY A 265 15.54 -13.12 1.68
CA GLY A 265 15.56 -13.29 0.21
C GLY A 265 14.22 -13.64 -0.43
N GLN A 266 13.17 -13.85 0.35
CA GLN A 266 11.85 -14.29 -0.12
C GLN A 266 10.68 -13.52 0.48
N ALA A 267 10.94 -12.32 1.03
CA ALA A 267 9.92 -11.53 1.69
C ALA A 267 8.79 -11.11 0.72
N ASP A 268 7.56 -11.23 1.18
CA ASP A 268 6.35 -10.73 0.53
C ASP A 268 5.96 -9.35 1.08
N ILE A 269 6.26 -9.11 2.38
CA ILE A 269 5.95 -7.88 3.09
C ILE A 269 7.24 -7.33 3.70
N PHE A 270 7.54 -6.07 3.45
CA PHE A 270 8.60 -5.31 4.07
C PHE A 270 7.99 -4.35 5.11
N ALA A 271 8.12 -4.68 6.39
CA ALA A 271 7.70 -3.82 7.49
C ALA A 271 8.86 -2.88 7.84
N VAL A 272 8.68 -1.59 7.55
CA VAL A 272 9.73 -0.57 7.73
C VAL A 272 9.76 -0.05 9.18
N PRO A 273 10.91 0.45 9.66
CA PRO A 273 11.03 0.92 11.04
C PRO A 273 10.24 2.20 11.33
N ASN A 274 10.08 3.07 10.33
CA ASN A 274 9.40 4.36 10.43
C ASN A 274 8.98 4.86 9.03
N VAL A 275 8.20 5.94 8.98
CA VAL A 275 7.68 6.52 7.74
C VAL A 275 8.79 7.02 6.81
N GLU A 276 9.87 7.59 7.34
CA GLU A 276 10.95 8.14 6.52
C GLU A 276 11.65 7.02 5.73
N ALA A 277 12.06 5.93 6.41
CA ALA A 277 12.66 4.78 5.76
C ALA A 277 11.71 4.15 4.73
N GLY A 278 10.43 4.03 5.05
CA GLY A 278 9.42 3.48 4.13
C GLY A 278 9.20 4.36 2.91
N SER A 279 9.02 5.66 3.11
CA SER A 279 8.81 6.62 2.02
C SER A 279 10.01 6.68 1.08
N ILE A 280 11.24 6.71 1.61
CA ILE A 280 12.48 6.68 0.82
C ILE A 280 12.54 5.38 0.00
N LEU A 281 12.34 4.23 0.64
CA LEU A 281 12.39 2.92 -0.03
C LEU A 281 11.40 2.83 -1.20
N VAL A 282 10.13 3.26 -0.99
CA VAL A 282 9.13 3.23 -2.04
C VAL A 282 9.53 4.14 -3.20
N LYS A 283 10.02 5.37 -2.91
CA LYS A 283 10.46 6.31 -3.96
C LYS A 283 11.71 5.82 -4.71
N GLU A 284 12.66 5.19 -4.02
CA GLU A 284 13.81 4.56 -4.66
C GLU A 284 13.38 3.44 -5.62
N LEU A 285 12.46 2.58 -5.22
CA LEU A 285 11.95 1.51 -6.07
C LEU A 285 11.16 2.07 -7.28
N GLU A 286 10.37 3.14 -7.10
CA GLU A 286 9.71 3.84 -8.22
C GLU A 286 10.73 4.42 -9.20
N CYS A 287 11.71 5.16 -8.70
CA CYS A 287 12.65 5.93 -9.54
C CYS A 287 13.73 5.06 -10.18
N LEU A 288 14.29 4.10 -9.43
CA LEU A 288 15.46 3.32 -9.85
C LEU A 288 15.09 1.95 -10.42
N ALA A 289 14.04 1.30 -9.88
CA ALA A 289 13.61 -0.03 -10.30
C ALA A 289 12.38 0.00 -11.20
N SER A 290 11.90 1.18 -11.61
CA SER A 290 10.68 1.35 -12.42
C SER A 290 9.44 0.68 -11.81
N ALA A 291 9.40 0.54 -10.49
CA ALA A 291 8.24 -0.02 -9.80
C ALA A 291 6.99 0.80 -10.06
N GLN A 292 5.86 0.13 -10.20
CA GLN A 292 4.56 0.76 -10.11
C GLN A 292 4.05 0.60 -8.69
N THR A 293 3.44 1.65 -8.14
CA THR A 293 2.88 1.65 -6.80
C THR A 293 1.37 1.84 -6.83
N THR A 294 0.69 1.08 -6.00
CA THR A 294 -0.72 1.25 -5.64
C THR A 294 -0.84 1.08 -4.14
N ASP A 295 -1.91 1.58 -3.54
CA ASP A 295 -1.96 1.72 -2.10
C ASP A 295 -3.38 1.61 -1.52
N LEU A 296 -3.44 1.25 -0.23
CA LEU A 296 -4.64 1.27 0.59
C LEU A 296 -4.31 1.70 2.01
N ILE A 297 -5.25 2.38 2.67
CA ILE A 297 -5.28 2.53 4.13
C ILE A 297 -6.28 1.50 4.67
N ILE A 298 -5.81 0.68 5.59
CA ILE A 298 -6.52 -0.48 6.14
C ILE A 298 -6.41 -0.53 7.67
N GLY A 299 -7.05 -1.50 8.31
CA GLY A 299 -7.11 -1.62 9.78
C GLY A 299 -8.45 -1.16 10.35
N GLY A 300 -9.16 -0.29 9.63
CA GLY A 300 -10.54 0.07 9.93
C GLY A 300 -11.55 -0.91 9.33
N ARG A 301 -12.83 -0.70 9.69
CA ARG A 301 -13.96 -1.50 9.17
C ARG A 301 -14.09 -1.37 7.65
N VAL A 302 -13.88 -0.20 7.11
CA VAL A 302 -13.83 0.06 5.68
C VAL A 302 -12.44 0.51 5.27
N PRO A 303 -11.87 0.01 4.17
CA PRO A 303 -10.63 0.50 3.65
C PRO A 303 -10.81 1.89 3.01
N VAL A 304 -9.72 2.66 2.96
CA VAL A 304 -9.69 3.96 2.28
C VAL A 304 -8.72 3.87 1.12
N ILE A 305 -9.16 4.30 -0.07
CA ILE A 305 -8.32 4.47 -1.25
C ILE A 305 -7.81 5.92 -1.25
N PRO A 306 -6.51 6.17 -0.99
CA PRO A 306 -5.99 7.53 -0.83
C PRO A 306 -5.86 8.30 -2.14
N VAL A 307 -5.86 7.64 -3.28
CA VAL A 307 -5.71 8.19 -4.64
C VAL A 307 -4.59 9.23 -4.71
N THR A 308 -3.38 8.79 -4.98
CA THR A 308 -2.24 9.70 -5.16
C THR A 308 -2.39 10.48 -6.48
N ARG A 309 -2.22 11.81 -6.44
CA ARG A 309 -2.36 12.67 -7.63
C ARG A 309 -1.36 12.33 -8.75
N ALA A 310 -0.25 11.69 -8.41
CA ALA A 310 0.79 11.25 -9.35
C ALA A 310 0.50 9.86 -9.94
N GLY A 311 -0.53 9.15 -9.47
CA GLY A 311 -0.86 7.79 -9.92
C GLY A 311 -1.36 7.78 -11.36
N ASN A 312 -0.95 6.77 -12.13
CA ASN A 312 -1.53 6.51 -13.44
C ASN A 312 -2.88 5.78 -13.29
N MET A 313 -3.67 5.72 -14.37
CA MET A 313 -4.99 5.07 -14.36
C MET A 313 -4.91 3.59 -13.94
N LEU A 314 -3.88 2.87 -14.35
CA LEU A 314 -3.70 1.47 -13.97
C LEU A 314 -3.51 1.31 -12.46
N ALA A 315 -2.75 2.20 -11.81
CA ALA A 315 -2.59 2.21 -10.35
C ALA A 315 -3.93 2.49 -9.64
N HIS A 316 -4.72 3.44 -10.12
CA HIS A 316 -6.06 3.72 -9.55
C HIS A 316 -7.01 2.52 -9.67
N LEU A 317 -7.05 1.87 -10.83
CA LEU A 317 -7.83 0.64 -11.01
C LEU A 317 -7.34 -0.48 -10.09
N CYS A 318 -6.02 -0.59 -9.91
CA CYS A 318 -5.44 -1.57 -9.01
C CYS A 318 -5.79 -1.29 -7.54
N SER A 319 -5.76 -0.02 -7.05
CA SER A 319 -6.25 0.33 -5.70
C SER A 319 -7.72 -0.07 -5.50
N CYS A 320 -8.56 0.14 -6.50
CA CYS A 320 -9.96 -0.30 -6.45
C CYS A 320 -10.08 -1.84 -6.42
N ALA A 321 -9.25 -2.54 -7.20
CA ALA A 321 -9.19 -4.00 -7.18
C ALA A 321 -8.71 -4.55 -5.83
N LEU A 322 -7.69 -3.95 -5.22
CA LEU A 322 -7.21 -4.30 -3.88
C LEU A 322 -8.32 -4.12 -2.83
N ALA A 323 -9.03 -3.00 -2.87
CA ALA A 323 -10.14 -2.73 -1.95
C ALA A 323 -11.26 -3.76 -2.13
N LEU A 324 -11.64 -4.09 -3.38
CA LEU A 324 -12.64 -5.11 -3.69
C LEU A 324 -12.23 -6.50 -3.17
N LEU A 325 -10.99 -6.91 -3.40
CA LEU A 325 -10.48 -8.20 -2.92
C LEU A 325 -10.46 -8.26 -1.39
N LEU A 326 -10.02 -7.19 -0.71
CA LEU A 326 -10.00 -7.11 0.76
C LEU A 326 -11.41 -7.18 1.36
N VAL A 327 -12.36 -6.38 0.84
CA VAL A 327 -13.75 -6.40 1.31
C VAL A 327 -14.39 -7.77 1.09
N THR A 328 -14.17 -8.38 -0.07
CA THR A 328 -14.68 -9.72 -0.37
C THR A 328 -14.09 -10.77 0.58
N HIS A 329 -12.78 -10.69 0.86
CA HIS A 329 -12.10 -11.59 1.81
C HIS A 329 -12.72 -11.48 3.21
N ARG A 330 -12.94 -10.27 3.72
CA ARG A 330 -13.59 -10.00 5.01
C ARG A 330 -15.02 -10.54 5.07
N GLN A 331 -15.80 -10.33 4.02
CA GLN A 331 -17.18 -10.86 3.94
C GLN A 331 -17.22 -12.40 3.95
N GLN A 332 -16.27 -13.05 3.28
CA GLN A 332 -16.16 -14.51 3.28
C GLN A 332 -15.74 -15.05 4.65
N ALA A 333 -14.82 -14.38 5.34
CA ALA A 333 -14.40 -14.74 6.69
C ALA A 333 -15.56 -14.65 7.70
N LEU A 334 -16.36 -13.58 7.63
CA LEU A 334 -17.55 -13.40 8.47
C LEU A 334 -18.58 -14.51 8.23
N LYS A 335 -18.84 -14.89 6.97
CA LYS A 335 -19.78 -15.99 6.66
C LYS A 335 -19.33 -17.33 7.22
N LYS A 336 -18.02 -17.60 7.27
CA LYS A 336 -17.45 -18.83 7.82
C LYS A 336 -17.48 -18.87 9.36
N SER A 337 -17.55 -17.73 10.03
CA SER A 337 -17.58 -17.63 11.49
C SER A 337 -18.98 -17.74 12.11
N ILE A 338 -20.05 -17.70 11.30
CA ILE A 338 -21.43 -17.89 11.75
C ILE A 338 -21.70 -19.40 11.73
N PRO A 339 -21.93 -20.05 12.90
CA PRO A 339 -22.32 -21.47 12.93
C PRO A 339 -23.67 -21.66 12.21
N ALA A 340 -23.77 -22.76 11.46
CA ALA A 340 -25.00 -23.14 10.74
C ALA A 340 -26.13 -23.46 11.70
#